data_95dd43e0fd388ef1423037a64ba95cd1
#
_entry.id   95dd43e0fd388ef1423037a64ba95cd1
#
_cell.length_a   1.000
_cell.length_b   1.000
_cell.length_c   1.000
_cell.angle_alpha   90.00
_cell.angle_beta   90.00
_cell.angle_gamma   90.00
#
_symmetry.space_group_name_H-M   'P 1'
#
loop_
_entity.id
_entity.type
_entity.pdbx_description
1 polymer ?
#
loop_
_entity_poly.entity_id
_entity_poly.type
_entity_poly.pdbx_seq_one_letter_code
_entity_poly.pdbx_strand_id
1 'polypeptide(L)'
;VGRVIRAYKFLMRPTVGQTIALGEMLRDHCSLYNGALQERRDAYRHVSKTSVKYGMQSAQLKEIRAFDPERQGRWSFSSQQATLRRLDKAMQAFFRRVKSGGTPGHPRFRGVNWFDTVDFPKDGDGCRWDSTPHDPVTRVRFQGIGHVRVNRHRQVVGKVKTVSVKREGRRWYVVLTAEQVLPHPLPATGSVVGIDMGIVSFLTTSGGEHVANPRHGRAAAAKLEAAQQALSRCQRRSNRRQKAADKVAALHRGVRRRRLDHAHKTALGLVRKHDFIAHEDLKIRNMSAAPAPKPDPGKPGAFLSNGAAAKAALNRSIADAGWGVFLTILNAKAESAGREVMAVDPRNTSRRCPECGHTAKENRPTQETFRCVSCGHQAHADAVGALNVLRAGLVRREAQPA
;
A
#
# COMPACT_ATOMS: atom_id res chain seq x y z
N VAL A 1 6.32 4.31 27.18
CA VAL A 1 5.83 3.19 26.34
C VAL A 1 5.05 3.79 25.18
N GLY A 2 5.56 3.61 23.95
CA GLY A 2 4.94 4.12 22.74
C GLY A 2 3.53 3.55 22.53
N ARG A 3 2.60 4.39 22.07
CA ARG A 3 1.23 3.95 21.71
C ARG A 3 1.20 3.62 20.23
N VAL A 4 0.82 2.40 19.89
CA VAL A 4 0.76 1.91 18.51
C VAL A 4 -0.62 2.18 17.90
N ILE A 5 -0.66 2.58 16.64
CA ILE A 5 -1.89 2.66 15.85
C ILE A 5 -2.06 1.34 15.10
N ARG A 6 -3.22 0.70 15.25
CA ARG A 6 -3.50 -0.58 14.59
C ARG A 6 -4.73 -0.50 13.70
N ALA A 7 -4.61 -1.04 12.49
CA ALA A 7 -5.73 -1.17 11.56
C ALA A 7 -6.33 -2.59 11.60
N TYR A 8 -7.66 -2.66 11.63
CA TYR A 8 -8.44 -3.89 11.59
C TYR A 8 -9.34 -3.87 10.37
N LYS A 9 -9.29 -4.91 9.55
CA LYS A 9 -10.15 -5.05 8.38
C LYS A 9 -11.01 -6.30 8.52
N PHE A 10 -12.33 -6.11 8.57
CA PHE A 10 -13.30 -7.19 8.71
C PHE A 10 -14.27 -7.25 7.53
N LEU A 11 -14.67 -8.47 7.17
CA LEU A 11 -15.69 -8.69 6.16
C LEU A 11 -17.08 -8.35 6.75
N MET A 12 -17.81 -7.48 6.07
CA MET A 12 -19.22 -7.23 6.38
C MET A 12 -20.14 -8.22 5.66
N ARG A 13 -21.29 -8.49 6.26
CA ARG A 13 -22.37 -9.32 5.73
C ARG A 13 -23.66 -8.50 5.62
N PRO A 14 -23.72 -7.51 4.72
CA PRO A 14 -24.92 -6.71 4.53
C PRO A 14 -26.04 -7.55 3.92
N THR A 15 -27.29 -7.23 4.26
CA THR A 15 -28.49 -7.69 3.57
C THR A 15 -28.55 -7.12 2.14
N VAL A 16 -29.51 -7.55 1.33
CA VAL A 16 -29.71 -7.01 -0.03
C VAL A 16 -29.96 -5.50 0.02
N GLY A 17 -30.90 -5.05 0.86
CA GLY A 17 -31.22 -3.62 1.03
C GLY A 17 -30.02 -2.82 1.52
N GLN A 18 -29.27 -3.33 2.50
CA GLN A 18 -28.04 -2.68 2.97
C GLN A 18 -26.94 -2.63 1.89
N THR A 19 -26.86 -3.65 1.02
CA THR A 19 -25.91 -3.66 -0.10
C THR A 19 -26.24 -2.56 -1.11
N ILE A 20 -27.53 -2.32 -1.38
CA ILE A 20 -28.02 -1.23 -2.22
C ILE A 20 -27.66 0.10 -1.59
N ALA A 21 -28.01 0.33 -0.33
CA ALA A 21 -27.73 1.56 0.40
C ALA A 21 -26.22 1.88 0.50
N LEU A 22 -25.38 0.87 0.74
CA LEU A 22 -23.92 1.02 0.70
C LEU A 22 -23.42 1.44 -0.70
N GLY A 23 -24.05 0.91 -1.75
CA GLY A 23 -23.76 1.30 -3.15
C GLY A 23 -24.17 2.75 -3.44
N GLU A 24 -25.33 3.18 -2.92
CA GLU A 24 -25.82 4.55 -3.00
C GLU A 24 -24.89 5.51 -2.28
N MET A 25 -24.49 5.19 -1.06
CA MET A 25 -23.52 5.98 -0.30
C MET A 25 -22.22 6.20 -1.08
N LEU A 26 -21.66 5.17 -1.73
CA LEU A 26 -20.46 5.34 -2.56
C LEU A 26 -20.71 6.23 -3.78
N ARG A 27 -21.88 6.12 -4.44
CA ARG A 27 -22.23 6.95 -5.59
C ARG A 27 -22.39 8.41 -5.21
N ASP A 28 -23.07 8.70 -4.11
CA ASP A 28 -23.33 10.07 -3.68
C ASP A 28 -22.07 10.78 -3.18
N HIS A 29 -21.18 10.08 -2.47
CA HIS A 29 -19.86 10.59 -2.12
C HIS A 29 -18.94 10.77 -3.35
N CYS A 30 -19.07 9.90 -4.37
CA CYS A 30 -18.38 10.06 -5.64
C CYS A 30 -18.88 11.31 -6.40
N SER A 31 -20.21 11.52 -6.43
CA SER A 31 -20.82 12.71 -7.02
C SER A 31 -20.37 13.98 -6.32
N LEU A 32 -20.38 14.00 -4.98
CA LEU A 32 -19.87 15.11 -4.17
C LEU A 32 -18.39 15.41 -4.48
N TYR A 33 -17.54 14.38 -4.53
CA TYR A 33 -16.12 14.54 -4.89
C TYR A 33 -15.95 15.16 -6.28
N ASN A 34 -16.70 14.68 -7.26
CA ASN A 34 -16.63 15.14 -8.65
C ASN A 34 -17.19 16.56 -8.81
N GLY A 35 -18.31 16.86 -8.16
CA GLY A 35 -18.89 18.21 -8.15
C GLY A 35 -17.93 19.23 -7.55
N ALA A 36 -17.33 18.91 -6.40
CA ALA A 36 -16.34 19.77 -5.76
C ALA A 36 -15.06 19.95 -6.61
N LEU A 37 -14.63 18.91 -7.33
CA LEU A 37 -13.50 19.04 -8.27
C LEU A 37 -13.88 19.92 -9.48
N GLN A 38 -15.11 19.77 -10.02
CA GLN A 38 -15.60 20.59 -11.12
C GLN A 38 -15.65 22.06 -10.72
N GLU A 39 -16.25 22.38 -9.57
CA GLU A 39 -16.30 23.74 -9.04
C GLU A 39 -14.91 24.39 -8.94
N ARG A 40 -13.92 23.67 -8.37
CA ARG A 40 -12.52 24.17 -8.30
C ARG A 40 -11.92 24.45 -9.68
N ARG A 41 -12.23 23.61 -10.67
CA ARG A 41 -11.75 23.78 -12.05
C ARG A 41 -12.41 24.96 -12.75
N ASP A 42 -13.70 25.11 -12.58
CA ASP A 42 -14.46 26.16 -13.24
C ASP A 42 -14.16 27.53 -12.63
N ALA A 43 -14.10 27.62 -11.30
CA ALA A 43 -13.69 28.83 -10.60
C ALA A 43 -12.30 29.33 -11.00
N TYR A 44 -11.35 28.41 -11.20
CA TYR A 44 -10.01 28.76 -11.67
C TYR A 44 -9.95 29.15 -13.14
N ARG A 45 -10.84 28.60 -14.00
CA ARG A 45 -10.95 28.96 -15.42
C ARG A 45 -11.70 30.26 -15.66
N HIS A 46 -12.55 30.65 -14.72
CA HIS A 46 -13.25 31.89 -14.76
C HIS A 46 -12.28 33.10 -14.77
N VAL A 47 -12.71 34.23 -15.30
CA VAL A 47 -11.88 35.44 -15.39
C VAL A 47 -11.28 35.84 -14.04
N SER A 48 -12.03 35.66 -12.95
CA SER A 48 -11.59 35.96 -11.57
C SER A 48 -10.52 35.02 -11.04
N LYS A 49 -10.26 33.88 -11.70
CA LYS A 49 -9.31 32.84 -11.26
C LYS A 49 -9.41 32.48 -9.77
N THR A 50 -10.63 32.42 -9.25
CA THR A 50 -10.89 32.21 -7.81
C THR A 50 -10.39 30.87 -7.35
N SER A 51 -9.67 30.85 -6.24
CA SER A 51 -9.15 29.62 -5.60
C SER A 51 -10.14 29.10 -4.58
N VAL A 52 -10.97 28.12 -4.95
CA VAL A 52 -11.92 27.47 -4.06
C VAL A 52 -11.18 26.47 -3.15
N LYS A 53 -11.31 26.64 -1.83
CA LYS A 53 -10.65 25.85 -0.79
C LYS A 53 -11.64 24.92 -0.08
N TYR A 54 -11.10 23.95 0.68
CA TYR A 54 -11.89 23.01 1.49
C TYR A 54 -12.92 23.69 2.39
N GLY A 55 -12.56 24.79 3.08
CA GLY A 55 -13.47 25.50 4.00
C GLY A 55 -14.72 26.01 3.30
N MET A 56 -14.59 26.60 2.11
CA MET A 56 -15.72 27.09 1.30
C MET A 56 -16.64 25.94 0.91
N GLN A 57 -16.10 24.84 0.38
CA GLN A 57 -16.88 23.67 -0.01
C GLN A 57 -17.51 22.94 1.18
N SER A 58 -16.84 22.96 2.35
CA SER A 58 -17.41 22.40 3.57
C SER A 58 -18.59 23.23 4.10
N ALA A 59 -18.57 24.55 3.93
CA ALA A 59 -19.69 25.43 4.29
C ALA A 59 -20.92 25.17 3.42
N GLN A 60 -20.75 24.96 2.11
CA GLN A 60 -21.81 24.64 1.16
C GLN A 60 -22.55 23.31 1.46
N LEU A 61 -21.96 22.41 2.24
CA LEU A 61 -22.59 21.12 2.56
C LEU A 61 -23.96 21.27 3.22
N LYS A 62 -24.22 22.32 3.99
CA LYS A 62 -25.54 22.55 4.61
C LYS A 62 -26.61 22.72 3.56
N GLU A 63 -26.34 23.58 2.55
CA GLU A 63 -27.25 23.86 1.44
C GLU A 63 -27.43 22.65 0.52
N ILE A 64 -26.34 21.98 0.15
CA ILE A 64 -26.38 20.77 -0.67
C ILE A 64 -27.24 19.68 -0.01
N ARG A 65 -27.15 19.52 1.29
CA ARG A 65 -27.93 18.51 2.06
C ARG A 65 -29.39 18.92 2.21
N ALA A 66 -29.69 20.21 2.36
CA ALA A 66 -31.05 20.73 2.41
C ALA A 66 -31.74 20.63 1.04
N PHE A 67 -31.01 20.86 -0.05
CA PHE A 67 -31.51 20.74 -1.41
C PHE A 67 -31.79 19.29 -1.83
N ASP A 68 -30.96 18.34 -1.38
CA ASP A 68 -31.10 16.92 -1.73
C ASP A 68 -31.11 16.05 -0.46
N PRO A 69 -32.21 16.09 0.33
CA PRO A 69 -32.28 15.43 1.63
C PRO A 69 -32.29 13.90 1.53
N GLU A 70 -32.86 13.35 0.46
CA GLU A 70 -33.01 11.89 0.27
C GLU A 70 -31.67 11.21 -0.12
N ARG A 71 -30.79 11.96 -0.77
CA ARG A 71 -29.48 11.45 -1.18
C ARG A 71 -28.37 12.06 -0.33
N GLN A 72 -28.00 13.33 -0.56
CA GLN A 72 -26.89 13.96 0.16
C GLN A 72 -27.22 14.15 1.66
N GLY A 73 -28.44 14.52 2.01
CA GLY A 73 -28.89 14.70 3.38
C GLY A 73 -28.93 13.42 4.20
N ARG A 74 -29.10 12.27 3.55
CA ARG A 74 -29.18 10.95 4.18
C ARG A 74 -27.87 10.53 4.85
N TRP A 75 -26.72 10.93 4.31
CA TRP A 75 -25.41 10.48 4.77
C TRP A 75 -24.82 11.34 5.87
N SER A 76 -23.82 10.81 6.58
CA SER A 76 -23.11 11.55 7.63
C SER A 76 -22.40 12.80 7.08
N PHE A 77 -22.60 13.91 7.76
CA PHE A 77 -21.94 15.18 7.42
C PHE A 77 -20.41 15.05 7.50
N SER A 78 -19.89 14.39 8.53
CA SER A 78 -18.44 14.19 8.71
C SER A 78 -17.83 13.29 7.63
N SER A 79 -18.56 12.30 7.11
CA SER A 79 -18.11 11.47 5.99
C SER A 79 -18.04 12.25 4.66
N GLN A 80 -18.97 13.19 4.46
CA GLN A 80 -18.94 14.12 3.33
C GLN A 80 -17.77 15.09 3.44
N GLN A 81 -17.55 15.67 4.63
CA GLN A 81 -16.34 16.48 4.89
C GLN A 81 -15.05 15.67 4.65
N ALA A 82 -15.00 14.40 5.05
CA ALA A 82 -13.85 13.54 4.78
C ALA A 82 -13.61 13.34 3.27
N THR A 83 -14.68 13.28 2.48
CA THR A 83 -14.61 13.21 1.02
C THR A 83 -14.05 14.49 0.41
N LEU A 84 -14.48 15.67 0.88
CA LEU A 84 -13.92 16.97 0.48
C LEU A 84 -12.45 17.12 0.91
N ARG A 85 -12.08 16.69 2.13
CA ARG A 85 -10.67 16.65 2.58
C ARG A 85 -9.81 15.73 1.72
N ARG A 86 -10.36 14.63 1.20
CA ARG A 86 -9.65 13.74 0.26
C ARG A 86 -9.31 14.48 -1.04
N LEU A 87 -10.26 15.26 -1.59
CA LEU A 87 -10.00 16.12 -2.73
C LEU A 87 -8.94 17.17 -2.41
N ASP A 88 -9.07 17.83 -1.26
CA ASP A 88 -8.13 18.87 -0.84
C ASP A 88 -6.70 18.35 -0.72
N LYS A 89 -6.50 17.19 -0.09
CA LYS A 89 -5.19 16.51 -0.03
C LYS A 89 -4.64 16.20 -1.42
N ALA A 90 -5.50 15.81 -2.38
CA ALA A 90 -5.08 15.55 -3.76
C ALA A 90 -4.63 16.84 -4.46
N MET A 91 -5.33 17.97 -4.25
CA MET A 91 -4.93 19.28 -4.75
C MET A 91 -3.63 19.78 -4.11
N GLN A 92 -3.49 19.66 -2.80
CA GLN A 92 -2.24 20.01 -2.10
C GLN A 92 -1.05 19.18 -2.64
N ALA A 93 -1.24 17.89 -2.88
CA ALA A 93 -0.21 17.03 -3.48
C ALA A 93 0.12 17.44 -4.92
N PHE A 94 -0.87 17.91 -5.70
CA PHE A 94 -0.65 18.49 -7.02
C PHE A 94 0.22 19.74 -6.94
N PHE A 95 -0.16 20.74 -6.14
CA PHE A 95 0.59 21.98 -6.00
C PHE A 95 2.01 21.77 -5.44
N ARG A 96 2.18 20.83 -4.49
CA ARG A 96 3.50 20.48 -3.99
C ARG A 96 4.41 19.94 -5.10
N ARG A 97 3.89 19.10 -6.01
CA ARG A 97 4.67 18.61 -7.17
C ARG A 97 4.99 19.71 -8.15
N VAL A 98 4.04 20.61 -8.43
CA VAL A 98 4.30 21.81 -9.27
C VAL A 98 5.44 22.63 -8.68
N LYS A 99 5.38 22.94 -7.36
CA LYS A 99 6.39 23.74 -6.67
C LYS A 99 7.78 23.06 -6.65
N SER A 100 7.83 21.74 -6.61
CA SER A 100 9.08 20.96 -6.60
C SER A 100 9.61 20.61 -8.00
N GLY A 101 9.01 21.14 -9.09
CA GLY A 101 9.41 20.82 -10.48
C GLY A 101 9.08 19.37 -10.91
N GLY A 102 8.30 18.65 -10.13
CA GLY A 102 7.87 17.29 -10.46
C GLY A 102 6.70 17.25 -11.43
N THR A 103 6.38 16.04 -11.96
CA THR A 103 5.20 15.85 -12.82
C THR A 103 3.92 16.21 -12.04
N PRO A 104 3.15 17.23 -12.47
CA PRO A 104 2.06 17.79 -11.65
C PRO A 104 0.97 16.77 -11.30
N GLY A 105 0.41 16.07 -12.27
CA GLY A 105 -0.66 15.08 -12.05
C GLY A 105 -1.91 15.69 -11.39
N HIS A 106 -2.65 16.53 -12.13
CA HIS A 106 -3.88 17.15 -11.62
C HIS A 106 -4.89 16.10 -11.16
N PRO A 107 -5.66 16.32 -10.08
CA PRO A 107 -6.73 15.42 -9.64
C PRO A 107 -7.72 15.12 -10.77
N ARG A 108 -8.13 13.85 -10.87
CA ARG A 108 -9.03 13.37 -11.92
C ARG A 108 -10.41 13.09 -11.36
N PHE A 109 -11.44 13.25 -12.17
CA PHE A 109 -12.78 12.75 -11.85
C PHE A 109 -12.75 11.25 -11.55
N ARG A 110 -13.56 10.85 -10.60
CA ARG A 110 -13.70 9.46 -10.20
C ARG A 110 -14.90 8.81 -10.89
N GLY A 111 -14.67 7.68 -11.53
CA GLY A 111 -15.79 6.84 -11.95
C GLY A 111 -16.43 6.16 -10.73
N VAL A 112 -17.73 5.94 -10.75
CA VAL A 112 -18.49 5.32 -9.65
C VAL A 112 -17.92 3.95 -9.26
N ASN A 113 -17.42 3.18 -10.22
CA ASN A 113 -16.82 1.86 -9.96
C ASN A 113 -15.42 1.94 -9.32
N TRP A 114 -14.77 3.11 -9.38
CA TRP A 114 -13.44 3.37 -8.83
C TRP A 114 -13.48 4.14 -7.50
N PHE A 115 -14.66 4.61 -7.10
CA PHE A 115 -14.88 5.20 -5.78
C PHE A 115 -15.35 4.08 -4.84
N ASP A 116 -14.43 3.50 -4.13
CA ASP A 116 -14.61 2.23 -3.40
C ASP A 116 -14.61 2.37 -1.88
N THR A 117 -14.39 3.58 -1.35
CA THR A 117 -14.18 3.80 0.08
C THR A 117 -14.84 5.11 0.53
N VAL A 118 -15.57 5.05 1.65
CA VAL A 118 -16.07 6.20 2.42
C VAL A 118 -15.46 6.15 3.81
N ASP A 119 -14.94 7.28 4.26
CA ASP A 119 -14.25 7.41 5.55
C ASP A 119 -15.11 8.19 6.55
N PHE A 120 -15.18 7.70 7.78
CA PHE A 120 -15.77 8.34 8.93
C PHE A 120 -14.62 8.69 9.89
N PRO A 121 -14.29 9.98 10.05
CA PRO A 121 -13.11 10.42 10.81
C PRO A 121 -13.16 10.14 12.31
N LYS A 122 -14.36 9.94 12.85
CA LYS A 122 -14.59 9.69 14.27
C LYS A 122 -15.62 8.60 14.46
N ASP A 123 -15.33 7.64 15.33
CA ASP A 123 -16.32 6.68 15.81
C ASP A 123 -17.36 7.40 16.68
N GLY A 124 -18.64 7.08 16.47
CA GLY A 124 -19.76 7.80 17.08
C GLY A 124 -20.32 8.96 16.24
N ASP A 125 -19.66 9.35 15.13
CA ASP A 125 -20.11 10.42 14.25
C ASP A 125 -20.49 9.87 12.86
N GLY A 126 -21.79 9.59 12.69
CA GLY A 126 -22.36 8.97 11.48
C GLY A 126 -22.04 7.50 11.28
N CYS A 127 -21.16 6.93 12.07
CA CYS A 127 -20.91 5.50 12.19
C CYS A 127 -20.59 5.14 13.64
N ARG A 128 -20.80 3.89 14.03
CA ARG A 128 -20.41 3.40 15.35
C ARG A 128 -20.02 1.93 15.29
N TRP A 129 -18.89 1.62 15.90
CA TRP A 129 -18.52 0.25 16.23
C TRP A 129 -19.22 -0.19 17.50
N ASP A 130 -20.41 -0.77 17.37
CA ASP A 130 -21.32 -1.07 18.48
C ASP A 130 -21.03 -2.40 19.17
N SER A 131 -19.95 -3.09 18.82
CA SER A 131 -19.75 -4.45 19.31
C SER A 131 -18.75 -4.54 20.44
N THR A 132 -19.17 -5.18 21.51
CA THR A 132 -18.32 -5.63 22.61
C THR A 132 -17.71 -7.02 22.30
N PRO A 133 -16.67 -7.47 23.03
CA PRO A 133 -16.15 -8.83 22.90
C PRO A 133 -17.17 -9.94 23.21
N HIS A 134 -18.19 -9.64 24.03
CA HIS A 134 -19.19 -10.58 24.51
C HIS A 134 -20.43 -10.67 23.62
N ASP A 135 -20.56 -9.79 22.62
CA ASP A 135 -21.73 -9.82 21.74
C ASP A 135 -21.74 -11.08 20.87
N PRO A 136 -22.86 -11.82 20.80
CA PRO A 136 -22.98 -13.02 19.98
C PRO A 136 -22.88 -12.70 18.48
N VAL A 137 -23.21 -11.47 18.10
CA VAL A 137 -23.14 -10.97 16.73
C VAL A 137 -22.47 -9.61 16.66
N THR A 138 -21.29 -9.57 16.07
CA THR A 138 -20.58 -8.31 15.82
C THR A 138 -21.28 -7.48 14.74
N ARG A 139 -21.52 -6.20 15.02
CA ARG A 139 -22.16 -5.24 14.12
C ARG A 139 -21.40 -3.94 14.06
N VAL A 140 -21.63 -3.18 13.01
CA VAL A 140 -21.25 -1.78 12.86
C VAL A 140 -22.44 -1.00 12.35
N ARG A 141 -22.74 0.14 12.97
CA ARG A 141 -23.85 1.01 12.57
C ARG A 141 -23.31 2.08 11.60
N PHE A 142 -24.08 2.36 10.56
CA PHE A 142 -23.86 3.51 9.66
C PHE A 142 -25.16 4.30 9.51
N GLN A 143 -25.03 5.63 9.55
CA GLN A 143 -26.15 6.53 9.27
C GLN A 143 -26.71 6.27 7.87
N GLY A 144 -28.04 6.21 7.75
CA GLY A 144 -28.76 5.92 6.50
C GLY A 144 -28.74 4.44 6.06
N ILE A 145 -28.09 3.53 6.81
CA ILE A 145 -27.97 2.09 6.47
C ILE A 145 -28.40 1.20 7.64
N GLY A 146 -28.16 1.63 8.88
CA GLY A 146 -28.41 0.83 10.08
C GLY A 146 -27.25 -0.08 10.46
N HIS A 147 -27.55 -1.13 11.22
CA HIS A 147 -26.58 -2.08 11.76
C HIS A 147 -26.24 -3.16 10.73
N VAL A 148 -24.97 -3.21 10.30
CA VAL A 148 -24.47 -4.21 9.37
C VAL A 148 -23.67 -5.26 10.13
N ARG A 149 -23.99 -6.54 9.92
CA ARG A 149 -23.27 -7.68 10.51
C ARG A 149 -21.83 -7.74 10.02
N VAL A 150 -20.90 -8.01 10.93
CA VAL A 150 -19.46 -8.08 10.66
C VAL A 150 -18.93 -9.46 11.05
N ASN A 151 -18.09 -10.04 10.20
CA ASN A 151 -17.37 -11.26 10.49
C ASN A 151 -16.06 -10.93 11.20
N ARG A 152 -16.12 -10.86 12.55
CA ARG A 152 -14.96 -10.58 13.40
C ARG A 152 -14.17 -11.85 13.62
N HIS A 153 -12.94 -11.90 13.12
CA HIS A 153 -12.01 -13.03 13.28
C HIS A 153 -10.92 -12.78 14.32
N ARG A 154 -10.88 -11.58 14.90
CA ARG A 154 -9.96 -11.20 15.99
C ARG A 154 -10.56 -10.06 16.81
N GLN A 155 -10.13 -9.96 18.06
CA GLN A 155 -10.53 -8.87 18.93
C GLN A 155 -9.97 -7.53 18.45
N VAL A 156 -10.76 -6.46 18.58
CA VAL A 156 -10.31 -5.09 18.39
C VAL A 156 -9.77 -4.60 19.72
N VAL A 157 -8.49 -4.30 19.76
CA VAL A 157 -7.79 -3.79 20.96
C VAL A 157 -7.54 -2.29 20.76
N GLY A 158 -7.65 -1.52 21.83
CA GLY A 158 -7.51 -0.07 21.81
C GLY A 158 -8.82 0.66 21.51
N LYS A 159 -8.76 1.98 21.46
CA LYS A 159 -9.92 2.85 21.18
C LYS A 159 -10.08 3.04 19.68
N VAL A 160 -11.24 2.68 19.12
CA VAL A 160 -11.54 2.92 17.71
C VAL A 160 -11.60 4.44 17.47
N LYS A 161 -10.81 4.91 16.52
CA LYS A 161 -10.73 6.32 16.13
C LYS A 161 -11.46 6.60 14.84
N THR A 162 -11.10 5.87 13.78
CA THR A 162 -11.71 6.05 12.46
C THR A 162 -12.33 4.77 11.96
N VAL A 163 -13.40 4.92 11.20
CA VAL A 163 -14.09 3.81 10.55
C VAL A 163 -14.15 4.10 9.06
N SER A 164 -13.83 3.12 8.22
CA SER A 164 -13.98 3.24 6.77
C SER A 164 -14.80 2.08 6.23
N VAL A 165 -15.74 2.37 5.34
CA VAL A 165 -16.42 1.37 4.52
C VAL A 165 -15.66 1.21 3.23
N LYS A 166 -15.34 -0.04 2.86
CA LYS A 166 -14.61 -0.33 1.62
C LYS A 166 -15.27 -1.44 0.82
N ARG A 167 -15.48 -1.20 -0.47
CA ARG A 167 -15.92 -2.20 -1.44
C ARG A 167 -14.73 -2.82 -2.18
N GLU A 168 -14.62 -4.14 -2.18
CA GLU A 168 -13.64 -4.86 -3.00
C GLU A 168 -14.38 -5.88 -3.91
N GLY A 169 -14.71 -5.48 -5.11
CA GLY A 169 -15.58 -6.22 -6.01
C GLY A 169 -16.99 -6.31 -5.43
N ARG A 170 -17.46 -7.55 -5.18
CA ARG A 170 -18.78 -7.79 -4.57
C ARG A 170 -18.76 -7.87 -3.04
N ARG A 171 -17.60 -7.70 -2.40
CA ARG A 171 -17.45 -7.82 -0.94
C ARG A 171 -17.31 -6.45 -0.30
N TRP A 172 -17.93 -6.30 0.85
CA TRP A 172 -17.89 -5.12 1.69
C TRP A 172 -17.04 -5.37 2.92
N TYR A 173 -16.24 -4.40 3.28
CA TYR A 173 -15.36 -4.45 4.44
C TYR A 173 -15.55 -3.20 5.28
N VAL A 174 -15.46 -3.36 6.58
CA VAL A 174 -15.19 -2.28 7.51
C VAL A 174 -13.70 -2.30 7.84
N VAL A 175 -13.08 -1.13 7.82
CA VAL A 175 -11.69 -0.93 8.26
C VAL A 175 -11.74 0.01 9.45
N LEU A 176 -11.30 -0.48 10.60
CA LEU A 176 -11.22 0.29 11.84
C LEU A 176 -9.76 0.68 12.06
N THR A 177 -9.52 1.92 12.47
CA THR A 177 -8.22 2.34 12.99
C THR A 177 -8.38 2.55 14.48
N ALA A 178 -7.65 1.78 15.28
CA ALA A 178 -7.62 1.92 16.72
C ALA A 178 -6.31 2.57 17.16
N GLU A 179 -6.41 3.47 18.12
CA GLU A 179 -5.30 4.11 18.80
C GLU A 179 -5.19 3.60 20.25
N GLN A 180 -4.13 3.99 20.95
CA GLN A 180 -3.87 3.56 22.32
C GLN A 180 -3.73 2.03 22.46
N VAL A 181 -3.30 1.37 21.41
CA VAL A 181 -2.97 -0.05 21.47
C VAL A 181 -1.65 -0.20 22.19
N LEU A 182 -1.64 -0.94 23.27
CA LEU A 182 -0.39 -1.27 23.96
C LEU A 182 0.43 -2.21 23.07
N PRO A 183 1.75 -1.97 22.95
CA PRO A 183 2.63 -2.96 22.38
C PRO A 183 2.55 -4.26 23.19
N HIS A 184 2.77 -5.38 22.50
CA HIS A 184 2.95 -6.68 23.16
C HIS A 184 4.40 -7.11 22.92
N PRO A 185 5.37 -6.61 23.72
CA PRO A 185 6.75 -6.99 23.57
C PRO A 185 6.91 -8.49 23.70
N LEU A 186 7.65 -9.07 22.76
CA LEU A 186 8.04 -10.46 22.86
C LEU A 186 9.29 -10.58 23.76
N PRO A 187 9.50 -11.73 24.42
CA PRO A 187 10.72 -11.98 25.16
C PRO A 187 11.96 -11.74 24.32
N ALA A 188 13.02 -11.17 24.91
CA ALA A 188 14.28 -10.96 24.21
C ALA A 188 14.86 -12.31 23.75
N THR A 189 15.40 -12.33 22.53
CA THR A 189 16.04 -13.52 21.94
C THR A 189 17.55 -13.42 21.90
N GLY A 190 18.11 -12.22 22.14
CA GLY A 190 19.53 -11.92 21.94
C GLY A 190 19.99 -11.94 20.49
N SER A 191 19.09 -12.25 19.56
CA SER A 191 19.43 -12.48 18.15
C SER A 191 19.27 -11.22 17.30
N VAL A 192 20.24 -11.03 16.41
CA VAL A 192 20.27 -9.93 15.43
C VAL A 192 20.37 -10.50 14.01
N VAL A 193 19.77 -9.84 13.02
CA VAL A 193 19.81 -10.31 11.62
C VAL A 193 19.86 -9.15 10.63
N GLY A 194 20.67 -9.31 9.58
CA GLY A 194 20.59 -8.53 8.36
C GLY A 194 19.78 -9.29 7.31
N ILE A 195 19.01 -8.57 6.50
CA ILE A 195 18.26 -9.15 5.38
C ILE A 195 18.59 -8.44 4.09
N ASP A 196 18.90 -9.20 3.05
CA ASP A 196 19.03 -8.75 1.67
C ASP A 196 17.79 -9.19 0.89
N MET A 197 17.12 -8.24 0.21
CA MET A 197 15.87 -8.49 -0.53
C MET A 197 16.17 -8.75 -2.01
N GLY A 198 15.85 -9.97 -2.47
CA GLY A 198 16.14 -10.43 -3.82
C GLY A 198 14.91 -10.77 -4.67
N ILE A 199 15.17 -11.04 -5.96
CA ILE A 199 14.15 -11.52 -6.91
C ILE A 199 14.18 -13.04 -7.04
N VAL A 200 15.35 -13.66 -6.90
CA VAL A 200 15.51 -15.13 -6.90
C VAL A 200 14.95 -15.65 -5.61
N SER A 201 15.56 -15.34 -4.49
CA SER A 201 14.98 -15.46 -3.15
C SER A 201 14.21 -14.21 -2.79
N PHE A 202 13.14 -14.31 -2.02
CA PHE A 202 12.39 -13.15 -1.54
C PHE A 202 13.24 -12.28 -0.62
N LEU A 203 13.98 -12.92 0.26
CA LEU A 203 15.06 -12.35 1.04
C LEU A 203 16.07 -13.45 1.45
N THR A 204 17.29 -13.03 1.73
CA THR A 204 18.36 -13.86 2.31
C THR A 204 18.77 -13.23 3.64
N THR A 205 18.96 -14.05 4.67
CA THR A 205 19.41 -13.60 5.99
C THR A 205 20.92 -13.60 6.10
N SER A 206 21.49 -12.84 7.04
CA SER A 206 22.92 -12.87 7.37
C SER A 206 23.40 -14.22 7.91
N GLY A 207 22.49 -15.09 8.35
CA GLY A 207 22.77 -16.49 8.71
C GLY A 207 22.69 -17.46 7.53
N GLY A 208 22.52 -16.97 6.27
CA GLY A 208 22.46 -17.80 5.07
C GLY A 208 21.10 -18.45 4.80
N GLU A 209 20.05 -18.18 5.59
CA GLU A 209 18.70 -18.70 5.33
C GLU A 209 18.10 -17.98 4.13
N HIS A 210 17.64 -18.72 3.11
CA HIS A 210 16.97 -18.19 1.94
C HIS A 210 15.45 -18.38 2.05
N VAL A 211 14.71 -17.29 2.06
CA VAL A 211 13.24 -17.31 1.98
C VAL A 211 12.80 -17.32 0.52
N ALA A 212 12.09 -18.35 0.10
CA ALA A 212 11.65 -18.51 -1.28
C ALA A 212 10.75 -17.36 -1.76
N ASN A 213 10.94 -16.95 -3.02
CA ASN A 213 10.06 -15.99 -3.69
C ASN A 213 8.93 -16.74 -4.42
N PRO A 214 7.68 -16.69 -3.94
CA PRO A 214 6.57 -17.46 -4.50
C PRO A 214 6.07 -16.95 -5.86
N ARG A 215 6.53 -15.79 -6.32
CA ARG A 215 6.22 -15.20 -7.64
C ARG A 215 4.73 -15.27 -8.00
N HIS A 216 3.85 -14.88 -7.08
CA HIS A 216 2.40 -15.05 -7.19
C HIS A 216 1.76 -14.40 -8.42
N GLY A 217 2.31 -13.29 -8.92
CA GLY A 217 1.87 -12.64 -10.14
C GLY A 217 2.23 -13.47 -11.37
N ARG A 218 3.47 -13.99 -11.43
CA ARG A 218 3.92 -14.87 -12.50
C ARG A 218 3.10 -16.16 -12.56
N ALA A 219 2.85 -16.77 -11.41
CA ALA A 219 2.01 -17.98 -11.31
C ALA A 219 0.55 -17.76 -11.75
N ALA A 220 0.05 -16.52 -11.67
CA ALA A 220 -1.30 -16.18 -12.12
C ALA A 220 -1.35 -15.61 -13.55
N ALA A 221 -0.21 -15.39 -14.22
CA ALA A 221 -0.11 -14.62 -15.46
C ALA A 221 -1.01 -15.19 -16.58
N ALA A 222 -0.93 -16.47 -16.87
CA ALA A 222 -1.73 -17.12 -17.93
C ALA A 222 -3.25 -17.00 -17.67
N LYS A 223 -3.68 -17.19 -16.41
CA LYS A 223 -5.10 -17.03 -16.05
C LYS A 223 -5.57 -15.58 -16.15
N LEU A 224 -4.72 -14.63 -15.81
CA LEU A 224 -5.00 -13.20 -15.95
C LEU A 224 -5.07 -12.80 -17.41
N GLU A 225 -4.14 -13.25 -18.24
CA GLU A 225 -4.12 -12.98 -19.67
C GLU A 225 -5.39 -13.49 -20.36
N ALA A 226 -5.74 -14.76 -20.16
CA ALA A 226 -6.98 -15.34 -20.71
C ALA A 226 -8.23 -14.57 -20.25
N ALA A 227 -8.28 -14.15 -18.99
CA ALA A 227 -9.41 -13.37 -18.48
C ALA A 227 -9.45 -11.94 -19.07
N GLN A 228 -8.31 -11.31 -19.32
CA GLN A 228 -8.20 -10.00 -19.95
C GLN A 228 -8.58 -10.06 -21.43
N GLN A 229 -8.14 -11.10 -22.16
CA GLN A 229 -8.57 -11.35 -23.54
C GLN A 229 -10.08 -11.57 -23.64
N ALA A 230 -10.67 -12.38 -22.73
CA ALA A 230 -12.11 -12.54 -22.65
C ALA A 230 -12.85 -11.22 -22.38
N LEU A 231 -12.29 -10.37 -21.54
CA LEU A 231 -12.83 -9.03 -21.25
C LEU A 231 -12.75 -8.10 -22.47
N SER A 232 -11.65 -8.13 -23.22
CA SER A 232 -11.46 -7.27 -24.40
C SER A 232 -12.45 -7.58 -25.52
N ARG A 233 -12.84 -8.85 -25.66
CA ARG A 233 -13.82 -9.32 -26.65
C ARG A 233 -15.28 -8.97 -26.30
N CYS A 234 -15.55 -8.50 -25.08
CA CYS A 234 -16.91 -8.16 -24.66
C CYS A 234 -17.31 -6.75 -25.09
N GLN A 235 -18.54 -6.60 -25.59
CA GLN A 235 -19.14 -5.31 -25.94
C GLN A 235 -19.15 -4.38 -24.70
N ARG A 236 -18.78 -3.11 -24.90
CA ARG A 236 -18.80 -2.08 -23.86
C ARG A 236 -20.21 -1.95 -23.28
N ARG A 237 -20.30 -1.76 -21.95
CA ARG A 237 -21.54 -1.61 -21.16
C ARG A 237 -22.43 -2.86 -21.10
N SER A 238 -22.04 -4.00 -21.66
CA SER A 238 -22.82 -5.25 -21.53
C SER A 238 -22.65 -5.91 -20.16
N ASN A 239 -23.66 -6.67 -19.72
CA ASN A 239 -23.59 -7.49 -18.51
C ASN A 239 -22.49 -8.57 -18.61
N ARG A 240 -22.23 -9.09 -19.81
CA ARG A 240 -21.15 -10.04 -20.07
C ARG A 240 -19.78 -9.41 -19.78
N ARG A 241 -19.57 -8.14 -20.21
CA ARG A 241 -18.36 -7.38 -19.91
C ARG A 241 -18.19 -7.15 -18.40
N GLN A 242 -19.27 -6.85 -17.69
CA GLN A 242 -19.23 -6.68 -16.24
C GLN A 242 -18.79 -7.98 -15.54
N LYS A 243 -19.34 -9.12 -15.91
CA LYS A 243 -18.93 -10.44 -15.38
C LYS A 243 -17.45 -10.74 -15.68
N ALA A 244 -16.99 -10.44 -16.89
CA ALA A 244 -15.58 -10.63 -17.27
C ALA A 244 -14.64 -9.69 -16.46
N ALA A 245 -15.01 -8.43 -16.27
CA ALA A 245 -14.27 -7.49 -15.44
C ALA A 245 -14.19 -7.94 -13.97
N ASP A 246 -15.30 -8.46 -13.42
CA ASP A 246 -15.34 -9.03 -12.07
C ASP A 246 -14.38 -10.23 -11.93
N LYS A 247 -14.26 -11.08 -12.96
CA LYS A 247 -13.32 -12.21 -13.01
C LYS A 247 -11.86 -11.74 -12.99
N VAL A 248 -11.50 -10.76 -13.82
CA VAL A 248 -10.16 -10.15 -13.83
C VAL A 248 -9.85 -9.53 -12.46
N ALA A 249 -10.77 -8.75 -11.91
CA ALA A 249 -10.61 -8.15 -10.59
C ALA A 249 -10.48 -9.21 -9.47
N ALA A 250 -11.18 -10.34 -9.56
CA ALA A 250 -11.07 -11.45 -8.61
C ALA A 250 -9.68 -12.10 -8.64
N LEU A 251 -9.11 -12.31 -9.84
CA LEU A 251 -7.75 -12.85 -10.01
C LEU A 251 -6.70 -11.91 -9.42
N HIS A 252 -6.76 -10.61 -9.71
CA HIS A 252 -5.85 -9.62 -9.11
C HIS A 252 -5.97 -9.58 -7.57
N ARG A 253 -7.20 -9.65 -7.03
CA ARG A 253 -7.40 -9.74 -5.57
C ARG A 253 -6.78 -11.02 -4.98
N GLY A 254 -6.88 -12.14 -5.69
CA GLY A 254 -6.27 -13.40 -5.29
C GLY A 254 -4.75 -13.30 -5.19
N VAL A 255 -4.10 -12.71 -6.20
CA VAL A 255 -2.65 -12.46 -6.20
C VAL A 255 -2.27 -11.54 -5.03
N ARG A 256 -2.97 -10.41 -4.87
CA ARG A 256 -2.71 -9.47 -3.78
C ARG A 256 -2.81 -10.12 -2.39
N ARG A 257 -3.82 -10.97 -2.16
CA ARG A 257 -4.01 -11.65 -0.87
C ARG A 257 -2.88 -12.61 -0.56
N ARG A 258 -2.45 -13.41 -1.56
CA ARG A 258 -1.34 -14.34 -1.40
C ARG A 258 -0.02 -13.62 -1.11
N ARG A 259 0.25 -12.49 -1.78
CA ARG A 259 1.41 -11.64 -1.48
C ARG A 259 1.36 -11.11 -0.04
N LEU A 260 0.21 -10.61 0.39
CA LEU A 260 0.03 -10.13 1.77
C LEU A 260 0.21 -11.23 2.80
N ASP A 261 -0.35 -12.43 2.57
CA ASP A 261 -0.20 -13.58 3.47
C ASP A 261 1.27 -13.98 3.60
N HIS A 262 1.99 -14.10 2.46
CA HIS A 262 3.42 -14.38 2.46
C HIS A 262 4.21 -13.30 3.22
N ALA A 263 3.98 -12.03 2.94
CA ALA A 263 4.63 -10.92 3.62
C ALA A 263 4.38 -10.92 5.14
N HIS A 264 3.12 -11.18 5.56
CA HIS A 264 2.77 -11.27 6.97
C HIS A 264 3.42 -12.45 7.69
N LYS A 265 3.52 -13.61 7.05
CA LYS A 265 4.16 -14.82 7.60
C LYS A 265 5.67 -14.63 7.73
N THR A 266 6.32 -14.14 6.68
CA THR A 266 7.77 -13.87 6.70
C THR A 266 8.13 -12.82 7.74
N ALA A 267 7.42 -11.68 7.77
CA ALA A 267 7.66 -10.66 8.78
C ALA A 267 7.42 -11.15 10.22
N LEU A 268 6.41 -12.00 10.43
CA LEU A 268 6.17 -12.60 11.76
C LEU A 268 7.29 -13.56 12.16
N GLY A 269 7.80 -14.36 11.22
CA GLY A 269 8.94 -15.25 11.46
C GLY A 269 10.17 -14.49 11.92
N LEU A 270 10.54 -13.41 11.20
CA LEU A 270 11.68 -12.56 11.55
C LEU A 270 11.52 -11.92 12.95
N VAL A 271 10.37 -11.29 13.21
CA VAL A 271 10.09 -10.59 14.48
C VAL A 271 10.09 -11.54 15.69
N ARG A 272 9.71 -12.80 15.49
CA ARG A 272 9.76 -13.81 16.56
C ARG A 272 11.16 -14.32 16.86
N LYS A 273 12.03 -14.38 15.84
CA LYS A 273 13.38 -14.94 15.94
C LYS A 273 14.42 -13.91 16.38
N HIS A 274 14.23 -12.62 16.05
CA HIS A 274 15.27 -11.60 16.17
C HIS A 274 14.79 -10.35 16.88
N ASP A 275 15.65 -9.77 17.71
CA ASP A 275 15.40 -8.52 18.44
C ASP A 275 15.73 -7.29 17.59
N PHE A 276 16.73 -7.42 16.70
CA PHE A 276 17.19 -6.39 15.79
C PHE A 276 17.22 -6.93 14.34
N ILE A 277 16.65 -6.16 13.40
CA ILE A 277 16.57 -6.53 11.99
C ILE A 277 17.09 -5.35 11.15
N ALA A 278 18.20 -5.52 10.46
CA ALA A 278 18.72 -4.54 9.51
C ALA A 278 18.29 -4.88 8.08
N HIS A 279 17.94 -3.87 7.27
CA HIS A 279 17.63 -4.03 5.85
C HIS A 279 18.15 -2.86 5.03
N GLU A 280 18.32 -3.04 3.72
CA GLU A 280 18.69 -1.97 2.82
C GLU A 280 17.57 -0.93 2.64
N ASP A 281 17.92 0.37 2.61
CA ASP A 281 17.00 1.47 2.25
C ASP A 281 16.79 1.52 0.73
N LEU A 282 16.10 0.52 0.19
CA LEU A 282 15.85 0.42 -1.23
C LEU A 282 14.90 1.51 -1.72
N LYS A 283 15.35 2.31 -2.67
CA LYS A 283 14.52 3.31 -3.37
C LYS A 283 13.69 2.63 -4.47
N ILE A 284 12.73 1.77 -4.05
CA ILE A 284 11.94 0.89 -4.94
C ILE A 284 11.30 1.67 -6.10
N ARG A 285 10.85 2.91 -5.85
CA ARG A 285 10.27 3.76 -6.90
C ARG A 285 11.29 4.08 -8.00
N ASN A 286 12.53 4.40 -7.63
CA ASN A 286 13.59 4.69 -8.58
C ASN A 286 14.05 3.42 -9.31
N MET A 287 14.13 2.30 -8.57
CA MET A 287 14.47 0.99 -9.14
C MET A 287 13.47 0.53 -10.19
N SER A 288 12.18 0.90 -10.06
CA SER A 288 11.10 0.54 -10.99
C SER A 288 10.77 1.62 -12.02
N ALA A 289 11.55 2.71 -12.08
CA ALA A 289 11.37 3.73 -13.12
C ALA A 289 11.69 3.17 -14.52
N ALA A 290 10.95 3.62 -15.53
CA ALA A 290 11.27 3.32 -16.92
C ALA A 290 12.58 4.00 -17.32
N PRO A 291 13.39 3.40 -18.19
CA PRO A 291 14.58 4.09 -18.71
C PRO A 291 14.18 5.30 -19.55
N ALA A 292 14.99 6.34 -19.51
CA ALA A 292 14.76 7.53 -20.32
C ALA A 292 14.82 7.20 -21.82
N PRO A 293 14.00 7.85 -22.67
CA PRO A 293 14.12 7.75 -24.11
C PRO A 293 15.53 8.20 -24.56
N LYS A 294 16.12 7.48 -25.53
CA LYS A 294 17.38 7.86 -26.17
C LYS A 294 17.06 8.37 -27.59
N PRO A 295 17.08 9.68 -27.84
CA PRO A 295 16.89 10.20 -29.20
C PRO A 295 17.93 9.62 -30.17
N ASP A 296 17.53 9.32 -31.39
CA ASP A 296 18.44 8.92 -32.46
C ASP A 296 19.07 10.18 -33.11
N PRO A 297 20.40 10.40 -32.99
CA PRO A 297 21.03 11.57 -33.57
C PRO A 297 20.98 11.58 -35.11
N GLY A 298 20.80 10.41 -35.75
CA GLY A 298 20.72 10.29 -37.20
C GLY A 298 19.31 10.42 -37.79
N LYS A 299 18.26 10.42 -36.94
CA LYS A 299 16.85 10.47 -37.39
C LYS A 299 16.01 11.31 -36.42
N PRO A 300 15.75 12.60 -36.71
CA PRO A 300 14.92 13.45 -35.89
C PRO A 300 13.54 12.83 -35.60
N GLY A 301 13.16 12.75 -34.34
CA GLY A 301 11.89 12.14 -33.88
C GLY A 301 11.92 10.62 -33.68
N ALA A 302 13.02 9.93 -34.04
CA ALA A 302 13.23 8.52 -33.75
C ALA A 302 13.99 8.32 -32.42
N PHE A 303 13.88 7.09 -31.86
CA PHE A 303 14.54 6.73 -30.60
C PHE A 303 15.29 5.40 -30.77
N LEU A 304 16.48 5.35 -30.19
CA LEU A 304 17.31 4.15 -30.11
C LEU A 304 16.79 3.19 -29.03
N SER A 305 17.15 1.91 -29.16
CA SER A 305 16.86 0.91 -28.12
C SER A 305 17.52 1.30 -26.79
N ASN A 306 16.75 1.31 -25.72
CA ASN A 306 17.21 1.72 -24.38
C ASN A 306 17.03 0.63 -23.32
N GLY A 307 16.82 -0.63 -23.70
CA GLY A 307 16.59 -1.75 -22.78
C GLY A 307 15.25 -1.73 -22.07
N ALA A 308 14.26 -0.94 -22.56
CA ALA A 308 12.95 -0.79 -21.93
C ALA A 308 12.22 -2.13 -21.71
N ALA A 309 12.35 -3.09 -22.63
CA ALA A 309 11.70 -4.40 -22.52
C ALA A 309 12.28 -5.23 -21.36
N ALA A 310 13.61 -5.30 -21.24
CA ALA A 310 14.30 -5.99 -20.13
C ALA A 310 13.98 -5.31 -18.79
N LYS A 311 14.00 -3.96 -18.77
CA LYS A 311 13.63 -3.18 -17.58
C LYS A 311 12.18 -3.39 -17.17
N ALA A 312 11.25 -3.49 -18.12
CA ALA A 312 9.85 -3.79 -17.83
C ALA A 312 9.66 -5.20 -17.22
N ALA A 313 10.45 -6.19 -17.66
CA ALA A 313 10.44 -7.53 -17.06
C ALA A 313 10.96 -7.50 -15.61
N LEU A 314 12.07 -6.80 -15.37
CA LEU A 314 12.61 -6.58 -14.02
C LEU A 314 11.58 -5.86 -13.12
N ASN A 315 10.96 -4.79 -13.61
CA ASN A 315 9.96 -4.03 -12.88
C ASN A 315 8.74 -4.88 -12.50
N ARG A 316 8.30 -5.80 -13.39
CA ARG A 316 7.25 -6.78 -13.05
C ARG A 316 7.67 -7.71 -11.91
N SER A 317 8.93 -8.16 -11.90
CA SER A 317 9.46 -9.04 -10.84
C SER A 317 9.57 -8.30 -9.50
N ILE A 318 10.04 -7.05 -9.49
CA ILE A 318 10.09 -6.18 -8.29
C ILE A 318 8.67 -5.94 -7.75
N ALA A 319 7.71 -5.63 -8.64
CA ALA A 319 6.31 -5.43 -8.25
C ALA A 319 5.65 -6.73 -7.74
N ASP A 320 6.07 -7.89 -8.26
CA ASP A 320 5.58 -9.18 -7.79
C ASP A 320 6.12 -9.55 -6.42
N ALA A 321 7.38 -9.29 -6.14
CA ALA A 321 7.98 -9.46 -4.83
C ALA A 321 7.30 -8.57 -3.76
N GLY A 322 7.02 -7.31 -4.07
CA GLY A 322 6.23 -6.41 -3.20
C GLY A 322 6.99 -5.96 -1.94
N TRP A 323 8.29 -5.75 -2.04
CA TRP A 323 9.18 -5.39 -0.92
C TRP A 323 8.69 -4.20 -0.08
N GLY A 324 8.18 -3.13 -0.69
CA GLY A 324 7.69 -1.97 0.06
C GLY A 324 6.51 -2.29 0.98
N VAL A 325 5.61 -3.18 0.56
CA VAL A 325 4.51 -3.67 1.40
C VAL A 325 5.05 -4.57 2.52
N PHE A 326 6.01 -5.44 2.21
CA PHE A 326 6.66 -6.30 3.20
C PHE A 326 7.35 -5.47 4.29
N LEU A 327 8.17 -4.48 3.92
CA LEU A 327 8.85 -3.60 4.89
C LEU A 327 7.86 -2.82 5.76
N THR A 328 6.75 -2.33 5.18
CA THR A 328 5.68 -1.68 5.97
C THR A 328 5.09 -2.64 7.01
N ILE A 329 4.85 -3.89 6.63
CA ILE A 329 4.33 -4.92 7.52
C ILE A 329 5.37 -5.32 8.58
N LEU A 330 6.64 -5.44 8.20
CA LEU A 330 7.75 -5.77 9.10
C LEU A 330 7.89 -4.69 10.18
N ASN A 331 7.97 -3.42 9.80
CA ASN A 331 8.05 -2.31 10.75
C ASN A 331 6.87 -2.29 11.73
N ALA A 332 5.63 -2.41 11.23
CA ALA A 332 4.44 -2.41 12.09
C ALA A 332 4.40 -3.60 13.07
N LYS A 333 4.91 -4.77 12.66
CA LYS A 333 5.00 -5.95 13.54
C LYS A 333 6.12 -5.80 14.56
N ALA A 334 7.27 -5.29 14.14
CA ALA A 334 8.41 -5.04 14.99
C ALA A 334 8.06 -4.03 16.08
N GLU A 335 7.47 -2.88 15.73
CA GLU A 335 6.98 -1.88 16.67
C GLU A 335 6.03 -2.51 17.72
N SER A 336 5.06 -3.32 17.28
CA SER A 336 4.12 -3.99 18.17
C SER A 336 4.78 -5.02 19.08
N ALA A 337 5.88 -5.63 18.66
CA ALA A 337 6.60 -6.69 19.38
C ALA A 337 7.79 -6.17 20.20
N GLY A 338 8.03 -4.86 20.23
CA GLY A 338 9.21 -4.27 20.88
C GLY A 338 10.52 -4.67 20.21
N ARG A 339 10.50 -4.85 18.87
CA ARG A 339 11.68 -5.16 18.05
C ARG A 339 12.16 -3.93 17.31
N GLU A 340 13.44 -3.88 17.04
CA GLU A 340 14.06 -2.80 16.29
C GLU A 340 14.24 -3.19 14.82
N VAL A 341 13.88 -2.29 13.89
CA VAL A 341 14.11 -2.44 12.45
C VAL A 341 14.85 -1.23 11.94
N MET A 342 15.98 -1.45 11.28
CA MET A 342 16.86 -0.37 10.82
C MET A 342 17.13 -0.49 9.34
N ALA A 343 16.93 0.63 8.61
CA ALA A 343 17.30 0.76 7.22
C ALA A 343 18.74 1.26 7.08
N VAL A 344 19.56 0.66 6.22
CA VAL A 344 20.94 1.06 5.95
C VAL A 344 21.16 1.44 4.49
N ASP A 345 22.20 2.20 4.22
CA ASP A 345 22.60 2.58 2.84
C ASP A 345 22.99 1.31 2.04
N PRO A 346 22.37 1.05 0.89
CA PRO A 346 22.64 -0.15 0.08
C PRO A 346 23.99 -0.10 -0.68
N ARG A 347 24.72 1.02 -0.61
CA ARG A 347 25.98 1.17 -1.36
C ARG A 347 27.01 0.16 -0.91
N ASN A 348 27.54 -0.60 -1.88
CA ASN A 348 28.62 -1.58 -1.72
C ASN A 348 28.32 -2.78 -0.77
N THR A 349 27.11 -2.93 -0.25
CA THR A 349 26.73 -4.06 0.62
C THR A 349 27.04 -5.41 -0.05
N SER A 350 26.79 -5.57 -1.33
CA SER A 350 27.04 -6.78 -2.11
C SER A 350 28.46 -6.91 -2.69
N ARG A 351 29.37 -5.92 -2.46
CA ARG A 351 30.70 -5.86 -3.04
C ARG A 351 31.83 -5.83 -2.01
N ARG A 352 31.52 -5.49 -0.78
CA ARG A 352 32.48 -5.42 0.31
C ARG A 352 32.73 -6.81 0.88
N CYS A 353 33.99 -7.20 0.98
CA CYS A 353 34.36 -8.46 1.61
C CYS A 353 34.08 -8.40 3.11
N PRO A 354 33.36 -9.39 3.68
CA PRO A 354 33.10 -9.44 5.11
C PRO A 354 34.36 -9.77 5.93
N GLU A 355 35.39 -10.41 5.34
CA GLU A 355 36.62 -10.79 6.06
C GLU A 355 37.64 -9.65 6.08
N CYS A 356 38.07 -9.16 4.91
CA CYS A 356 39.16 -8.18 4.82
C CYS A 356 38.69 -6.74 4.55
N GLY A 357 37.38 -6.49 4.36
CA GLY A 357 36.82 -5.17 4.09
C GLY A 357 37.07 -4.63 2.67
N HIS A 358 37.86 -5.35 1.82
CA HIS A 358 38.13 -4.92 0.45
C HIS A 358 36.85 -4.79 -0.37
N THR A 359 36.69 -3.66 -1.08
CA THR A 359 35.48 -3.35 -1.86
C THR A 359 35.81 -3.22 -3.33
N ALA A 360 35.38 -4.17 -4.15
CA ALA A 360 35.58 -4.15 -5.59
C ALA A 360 34.37 -4.73 -6.33
N LYS A 361 34.17 -4.30 -7.57
CA LYS A 361 33.10 -4.85 -8.42
C LYS A 361 33.34 -6.33 -8.76
N GLU A 362 34.59 -6.66 -8.92
CA GLU A 362 35.12 -7.98 -9.27
C GLU A 362 34.90 -9.02 -8.15
N ASN A 363 34.67 -8.58 -6.93
CA ASN A 363 34.29 -9.47 -5.81
C ASN A 363 32.97 -10.19 -6.06
N ARG A 364 32.11 -9.71 -6.97
CA ARG A 364 30.85 -10.35 -7.34
C ARG A 364 30.85 -10.73 -8.82
N PRO A 365 31.51 -11.84 -9.21
CA PRO A 365 31.61 -12.27 -10.59
C PRO A 365 30.25 -12.69 -11.17
N THR A 366 29.37 -13.27 -10.35
CA THR A 366 28.00 -13.64 -10.75
C THR A 366 26.97 -13.11 -9.75
N GLN A 367 25.68 -13.34 -10.02
CA GLN A 367 24.62 -12.95 -9.10
C GLN A 367 24.67 -13.77 -7.79
N GLU A 368 25.10 -15.00 -7.84
CA GLU A 368 25.12 -15.94 -6.71
C GLU A 368 26.47 -16.07 -6.04
N THR A 369 27.56 -15.81 -6.79
CA THR A 369 28.92 -16.05 -6.32
C THR A 369 29.58 -14.76 -5.86
N PHE A 370 30.09 -14.77 -4.65
CA PHE A 370 31.05 -13.80 -4.13
C PHE A 370 32.43 -14.44 -4.00
N ARG A 371 33.46 -13.76 -4.51
CA ARG A 371 34.88 -14.15 -4.35
C ARG A 371 35.73 -12.91 -4.21
N CYS A 372 36.28 -12.69 -3.03
CA CYS A 372 37.15 -11.53 -2.81
C CYS A 372 38.42 -11.63 -3.62
N VAL A 373 38.71 -10.60 -4.42
CA VAL A 373 39.97 -10.55 -5.24
C VAL A 373 41.20 -10.25 -4.40
N SER A 374 41.03 -9.77 -3.16
CA SER A 374 42.15 -9.45 -2.25
C SER A 374 42.54 -10.62 -1.35
N CYS A 375 41.56 -11.23 -0.64
CA CYS A 375 41.85 -12.28 0.34
C CYS A 375 41.35 -13.69 -0.07
N GLY A 376 40.69 -13.83 -1.22
CA GLY A 376 40.21 -15.11 -1.72
C GLY A 376 38.92 -15.64 -1.04
N HIS A 377 38.35 -14.94 -0.05
CA HIS A 377 37.13 -15.37 0.63
C HIS A 377 35.99 -15.63 -0.37
N GLN A 378 35.35 -16.78 -0.25
CA GLN A 378 34.24 -17.22 -1.11
C GLN A 378 32.98 -17.46 -0.31
N ALA A 379 31.81 -16.98 -0.81
CA ALA A 379 30.53 -17.19 -0.19
C ALA A 379 29.39 -16.95 -1.19
N HIS A 380 28.15 -17.21 -0.78
CA HIS A 380 26.97 -16.81 -1.55
C HIS A 380 26.81 -15.28 -1.48
N ALA A 381 26.70 -14.63 -2.65
CA ALA A 381 26.68 -13.16 -2.75
C ALA A 381 25.57 -12.48 -1.96
N ASP A 382 24.37 -13.11 -1.91
CA ASP A 382 23.23 -12.54 -1.16
C ASP A 382 23.43 -12.71 0.36
N ALA A 383 24.12 -13.77 0.82
CA ALA A 383 24.50 -13.93 2.24
C ALA A 383 25.53 -12.90 2.67
N VAL A 384 26.53 -12.62 1.79
CA VAL A 384 27.50 -11.53 2.01
C VAL A 384 26.79 -10.17 2.06
N GLY A 385 25.85 -9.91 1.16
CA GLY A 385 25.02 -8.71 1.18
C GLY A 385 24.29 -8.54 2.50
N ALA A 386 23.59 -9.58 2.95
CA ALA A 386 22.83 -9.57 4.21
C ALA A 386 23.74 -9.39 5.44
N LEU A 387 24.94 -10.00 5.45
CA LEU A 387 25.91 -9.83 6.53
C LEU A 387 26.47 -8.39 6.60
N ASN A 388 26.78 -7.80 5.46
CA ASN A 388 27.22 -6.41 5.39
C ASN A 388 26.10 -5.43 5.80
N VAL A 389 24.85 -5.72 5.45
CA VAL A 389 23.65 -4.99 5.92
C VAL A 389 23.54 -5.06 7.44
N LEU A 390 23.73 -6.23 8.03
CA LEU A 390 23.74 -6.40 9.49
C LEU A 390 24.83 -5.54 10.14
N ARG A 391 26.08 -5.64 9.66
CA ARG A 391 27.22 -4.87 10.20
C ARG A 391 26.98 -3.37 10.13
N ALA A 392 26.48 -2.87 8.99
CA ALA A 392 26.13 -1.46 8.83
C ALA A 392 24.99 -1.03 9.77
N GLY A 393 24.02 -1.91 10.01
CA GLY A 393 22.93 -1.70 10.96
C GLY A 393 23.41 -1.59 12.41
N LEU A 394 24.30 -2.46 12.84
CA LEU A 394 24.86 -2.44 14.18
C LEU A 394 25.69 -1.16 14.43
N VAL A 395 26.57 -0.80 13.50
CA VAL A 395 27.34 0.48 13.59
C VAL A 395 26.38 1.68 13.69
N ARG A 396 25.32 1.71 12.88
CA ARG A 396 24.35 2.79 12.93
C ARG A 396 23.56 2.82 14.24
N ARG A 397 23.25 1.65 14.81
CA ARG A 397 22.56 1.52 16.10
C ARG A 397 23.41 2.09 17.23
N GLU A 398 24.70 1.77 17.28
CA GLU A 398 25.66 2.27 18.27
C GLU A 398 25.84 3.79 18.17
N ALA A 399 25.76 4.36 16.96
CA ALA A 399 25.89 5.80 16.72
C ALA A 399 24.62 6.61 17.05
N GLN A 400 23.48 5.98 17.36
CA GLN A 400 22.27 6.68 17.77
C GLN A 400 22.33 6.95 19.27
N PRO A 401 22.21 8.23 19.72
CA PRO A 401 22.09 8.51 21.14
C PRO A 401 20.83 7.84 21.71
N ALA A 402 20.94 7.33 22.93
CA ALA A 402 19.87 6.65 23.66
C ALA A 402 18.66 7.54 23.93
#